data_413d85bd53ef007685101bf26ceea75c
#
_entry.id   413d85bd53ef007685101bf26ceea75c
#
_cell.length_a   1.000
_cell.length_b   1.000
_cell.length_c   1.000
_cell.angle_alpha   90.00
_cell.angle_beta   90.00
_cell.angle_gamma   90.00
#
_symmetry.space_group_name_H-M   'P 1'
#
loop_
_entity.id
_entity.type
_entity.pdbx_description
1 polymer ?
#
loop_
_entity_poly.entity_id
_entity_poly.type
_entity_poly.pdbx_seq_one_letter_code
_entity_poly.pdbx_strand_id
1 'polypeptide(L)'
;MKINKNIVAAALVAAASFSAFEAEACTNFIVGKKASADGSVMCTYNADDYGMFINLYHYPAAKHSKGEMRKVYDWDTNKYYGEIPEAAETYNVIGNINEYQVTIGETTYGGREEMVDTTGILDYGSLIYIALQRSKTAREAIHVMTTLANTYGYNSEGETFTICDPNEAWIMEMMGKGPGSKGVVWVAIRIPDDAICAHANQSRIGKFNMKDKENVLYSKDVIKFARKQGWFTGKDDDFSWKNIYAKPDFSGRRYCDARVWSFFNHYKDMSKYLPWALGKDENAEDMPLWIIPNRKVSVHDLENDMRDHYENTPLALDSTSIGGGIWQMPYRPTPLEFTVDGKKYFNERPTSTQQTAFSYISQMRSWLPREIGGVLWFGNDDGNMVAYTPVYCCSTVQPKCYNTPGADALNFSMDNAYWVCNWVSNMVYPRYSMLFPNLKEVRDSLERSYFELQPQVEAKAAQLYAVSPAKAQKYLNDYTIEKAQQMLARWRQLATCLIVKYNDMTVKPEKNGKFVRTPEGIGARVSRPGFPTPFAKQLVKQTGDKYACPE
;
A
#
# COMPACT_ATOMS: atom_id res chain seq x y z
N MET A 1 16.56 34.84 -39.15
CA MET A 1 15.75 33.66 -39.37
C MET A 1 14.49 33.79 -38.52
N LYS A 2 13.34 34.08 -39.13
CA LYS A 2 12.08 34.30 -38.42
C LYS A 2 11.48 32.93 -38.07
N ILE A 3 11.48 32.57 -36.80
CA ILE A 3 10.82 31.35 -36.30
C ILE A 3 9.31 31.55 -36.42
N ASN A 4 8.66 30.66 -37.14
CA ASN A 4 7.25 30.72 -37.46
C ASN A 4 6.41 30.48 -36.19
N LYS A 5 5.70 31.49 -35.71
CA LYS A 5 4.88 31.43 -34.47
C LYS A 5 3.81 30.36 -34.46
N ASN A 6 3.43 29.83 -35.63
CA ASN A 6 2.45 28.76 -35.75
C ASN A 6 3.00 27.35 -35.40
N ILE A 7 4.34 27.17 -35.45
CA ILE A 7 4.95 25.88 -35.04
C ILE A 7 5.06 25.81 -33.52
N VAL A 8 5.25 26.95 -32.85
CA VAL A 8 5.31 27.04 -31.38
C VAL A 8 3.92 26.78 -30.76
N ALA A 9 2.85 27.29 -31.41
CA ALA A 9 1.48 27.06 -30.96
C ALA A 9 1.03 25.57 -31.12
N ALA A 10 1.45 24.90 -32.21
CA ALA A 10 1.18 23.47 -32.41
C ALA A 10 1.96 22.57 -31.44
N ALA A 11 3.20 22.96 -31.06
CA ALA A 11 3.97 22.21 -30.07
C ALA A 11 3.42 22.40 -28.63
N LEU A 12 2.86 23.57 -28.31
CA LEU A 12 2.23 23.84 -27.02
C LEU A 12 0.83 23.19 -26.86
N VAL A 13 0.09 23.02 -27.96
CA VAL A 13 -1.21 22.30 -27.94
C VAL A 13 -1.01 20.77 -27.90
N ALA A 14 0.09 20.25 -28.44
CA ALA A 14 0.42 18.82 -28.34
C ALA A 14 0.99 18.43 -26.95
N ALA A 15 1.50 19.38 -26.17
CA ALA A 15 1.97 19.13 -24.81
C ALA A 15 0.85 19.22 -23.74
N ALA A 16 -0.33 19.74 -24.10
CA ALA A 16 -1.45 19.91 -23.16
C ALA A 16 -2.48 18.75 -23.18
N SER A 17 -2.22 17.66 -23.90
CA SER A 17 -3.15 16.54 -24.04
C SER A 17 -2.57 15.19 -23.58
N PHE A 18 -1.53 15.18 -22.77
CA PHE A 18 -1.01 13.98 -22.11
C PHE A 18 -0.89 14.20 -20.59
N SER A 19 -2.00 14.56 -19.96
CA SER A 19 -2.23 14.08 -18.60
C SER A 19 -2.82 12.67 -18.74
N ALA A 20 -2.00 11.70 -19.09
CA ALA A 20 -2.29 10.33 -18.71
C ALA A 20 -2.40 10.38 -17.18
N PHE A 21 -3.57 10.10 -16.64
CA PHE A 21 -3.76 9.83 -15.22
C PHE A 21 -2.74 8.75 -14.84
N GLU A 22 -1.62 9.14 -14.26
CA GLU A 22 -0.82 8.22 -13.47
C GLU A 22 -1.65 7.98 -12.21
N ALA A 23 -2.47 6.94 -12.24
CA ALA A 23 -3.31 6.59 -11.12
C ALA A 23 -2.39 6.29 -9.94
N GLU A 24 -2.45 7.14 -8.91
CA GLU A 24 -2.01 6.77 -7.58
C GLU A 24 -2.58 5.39 -7.29
N ALA A 25 -1.74 4.46 -6.90
CA ALA A 25 -2.12 3.07 -7.01
C ALA A 25 -1.82 2.29 -5.73
N CYS A 26 -2.71 2.39 -4.76
CA CYS A 26 -2.64 1.73 -3.45
C CYS A 26 -3.23 0.31 -3.46
N THR A 27 -2.96 -0.49 -2.43
CA THR A 27 -3.53 -1.83 -2.24
C THR A 27 -3.81 -2.09 -0.77
N ASN A 28 -5.03 -2.57 -0.46
CA ASN A 28 -5.44 -2.94 0.90
C ASN A 28 -6.04 -4.35 0.93
N PHE A 29 -5.64 -5.14 1.94
CA PHE A 29 -6.25 -6.42 2.29
C PHE A 29 -6.84 -6.34 3.68
N ILE A 30 -7.95 -7.03 3.92
CA ILE A 30 -8.70 -7.04 5.17
C ILE A 30 -8.93 -8.49 5.59
N VAL A 31 -8.68 -8.80 6.85
CA VAL A 31 -8.87 -10.14 7.43
C VAL A 31 -9.71 -10.04 8.70
N GLY A 32 -10.89 -10.63 8.67
CA GLY A 32 -11.78 -10.72 9.83
C GLY A 32 -11.19 -11.61 10.93
N LYS A 33 -11.55 -11.35 12.18
CA LYS A 33 -10.96 -12.04 13.35
C LYS A 33 -11.09 -13.55 13.36
N LYS A 34 -12.12 -14.11 12.72
CA LYS A 34 -12.30 -15.56 12.59
C LYS A 34 -11.60 -16.13 11.35
N ALA A 35 -11.21 -15.31 10.38
CA ALA A 35 -10.36 -15.70 9.25
C ALA A 35 -8.88 -15.66 9.63
N SER A 36 -8.51 -14.88 10.63
CA SER A 36 -7.15 -14.74 11.16
C SER A 36 -6.68 -16.01 11.92
N ALA A 37 -5.38 -16.25 11.88
CA ALA A 37 -4.74 -17.39 12.53
C ALA A 37 -4.73 -17.28 14.06
N ASP A 38 -4.65 -16.06 14.60
CA ASP A 38 -4.57 -15.78 16.04
C ASP A 38 -5.84 -15.13 16.61
N GLY A 39 -6.82 -14.83 15.79
CA GLY A 39 -8.06 -14.16 16.20
C GLY A 39 -8.01 -12.63 16.15
N SER A 40 -6.91 -12.04 15.70
CA SER A 40 -6.82 -10.59 15.48
C SER A 40 -7.65 -10.16 14.27
N VAL A 41 -8.12 -8.90 14.26
CA VAL A 41 -8.49 -8.23 13.02
C VAL A 41 -7.21 -7.69 12.39
N MET A 42 -7.04 -7.89 11.08
CA MET A 42 -5.86 -7.39 10.38
C MET A 42 -6.24 -6.65 9.12
N CYS A 43 -5.46 -5.65 8.76
CA CYS A 43 -5.53 -5.03 7.46
C CYS A 43 -4.16 -4.55 7.00
N THR A 44 -4.02 -4.34 5.69
CA THR A 44 -2.76 -3.91 5.08
C THR A 44 -2.95 -2.63 4.30
N TYR A 45 -1.84 -1.99 3.95
CA TYR A 45 -1.80 -0.89 3.01
C TYR A 45 -0.44 -0.80 2.33
N ASN A 46 -0.41 -0.80 0.99
CA ASN A 46 0.68 -0.27 0.20
C ASN A 46 0.27 1.11 -0.30
N ALA A 47 1.01 2.14 0.05
CA ALA A 47 0.84 3.49 -0.47
C ALA A 47 1.78 3.66 -1.66
N ASP A 48 1.21 3.70 -2.85
CA ASP A 48 1.97 3.64 -4.10
C ASP A 48 1.80 4.95 -4.88
N ASP A 49 2.87 5.75 -4.92
CA ASP A 49 2.97 6.93 -5.78
C ASP A 49 4.43 7.21 -6.15
N TYR A 50 4.68 7.57 -7.40
CA TYR A 50 6.03 7.86 -7.87
C TYR A 50 6.58 9.16 -7.29
N GLY A 51 7.77 9.05 -6.68
CA GLY A 51 8.43 10.19 -6.06
C GLY A 51 7.93 10.55 -4.66
N MET A 52 6.98 9.79 -4.12
CA MET A 52 6.52 9.97 -2.75
C MET A 52 7.62 9.60 -1.76
N PHE A 53 7.88 10.50 -0.82
CA PHE A 53 8.76 10.29 0.33
C PHE A 53 7.92 10.35 1.59
N ILE A 54 7.94 9.31 2.40
CA ILE A 54 7.10 9.22 3.58
C ILE A 54 7.93 8.90 4.82
N ASN A 55 7.69 9.68 5.88
CA ASN A 55 8.07 9.36 7.25
C ASN A 55 6.96 8.56 7.94
N LEU A 56 7.29 7.84 9.00
CA LEU A 56 6.27 7.29 9.90
C LEU A 56 5.65 8.47 10.66
N TYR A 57 4.40 8.81 10.38
CA TYR A 57 3.73 9.94 11.02
C TYR A 57 3.47 9.69 12.50
N HIS A 58 3.51 10.76 13.30
CA HIS A 58 3.14 10.71 14.70
C HIS A 58 2.38 11.99 15.08
N TYR A 59 1.19 11.80 15.61
CA TYR A 59 0.36 12.85 16.18
C TYR A 59 0.14 12.52 17.66
N PRO A 60 0.77 13.25 18.61
CA PRO A 60 0.63 12.96 20.03
C PRO A 60 -0.78 13.23 20.52
N ALA A 61 -1.22 12.48 21.52
CA ALA A 61 -2.46 12.79 22.24
C ALA A 61 -2.37 14.18 22.88
N ALA A 62 -3.46 14.94 22.81
CA ALA A 62 -3.51 16.29 23.36
C ALA A 62 -4.91 16.65 23.88
N LYS A 63 -4.96 17.62 24.81
CA LYS A 63 -6.19 18.34 25.20
C LYS A 63 -6.13 19.75 24.61
N HIS A 64 -7.22 20.19 24.06
CA HIS A 64 -7.31 21.42 23.30
C HIS A 64 -8.23 22.43 23.99
N SER A 65 -7.92 23.71 23.81
CA SER A 65 -8.71 24.80 24.36
C SER A 65 -10.05 24.95 23.62
N LYS A 66 -11.09 25.44 24.29
CA LYS A 66 -12.36 25.73 23.64
C LYS A 66 -12.17 26.77 22.53
N GLY A 67 -12.60 26.43 21.31
CA GLY A 67 -12.50 27.31 20.13
C GLY A 67 -11.15 27.23 19.40
N GLU A 68 -10.27 26.33 19.79
CA GLU A 68 -9.04 26.04 19.05
C GLU A 68 -9.38 25.55 17.64
N MET A 69 -8.61 25.99 16.65
CA MET A 69 -8.81 25.65 15.26
C MET A 69 -7.62 24.83 14.75
N ARG A 70 -7.92 23.77 14.01
CA ARG A 70 -6.94 22.94 13.32
C ARG A 70 -6.79 23.40 11.88
N LYS A 71 -5.57 23.71 11.48
CA LYS A 71 -5.22 23.94 10.06
C LYS A 71 -5.26 22.63 9.30
N VAL A 72 -5.83 22.67 8.10
CA VAL A 72 -5.91 21.54 7.18
C VAL A 72 -5.08 21.87 5.95
N TYR A 73 -4.24 20.92 5.61
CA TYR A 73 -3.37 20.98 4.44
C TYR A 73 -3.66 19.76 3.57
N ASP A 74 -3.55 19.93 2.27
CA ASP A 74 -3.57 18.84 1.31
C ASP A 74 -2.46 17.84 1.62
N TRP A 75 -2.81 16.57 1.64
CA TRP A 75 -1.90 15.51 2.04
C TRP A 75 -0.69 15.36 1.10
N ASP A 76 -0.93 15.46 -0.22
CA ASP A 76 0.09 15.19 -1.23
C ASP A 76 0.95 16.41 -1.51
N THR A 77 0.35 17.59 -1.56
CA THR A 77 1.01 18.84 -1.96
C THR A 77 1.37 19.76 -0.81
N ASN A 78 0.88 19.47 0.41
CA ASN A 78 0.98 20.35 1.59
C ASN A 78 0.37 21.76 1.37
N LYS A 79 -0.55 21.91 0.41
CA LYS A 79 -1.28 23.15 0.16
C LYS A 79 -2.26 23.41 1.29
N TYR A 80 -2.27 24.62 1.81
CA TYR A 80 -3.24 25.03 2.84
C TYR A 80 -4.65 25.13 2.26
N TYR A 81 -5.61 24.39 2.86
CA TYR A 81 -7.01 24.38 2.45
C TYR A 81 -7.95 25.18 3.36
N GLY A 82 -7.65 25.31 4.64
CA GLY A 82 -8.51 26.00 5.58
C GLY A 82 -8.34 25.54 7.02
N GLU A 83 -9.36 25.80 7.84
CA GLU A 83 -9.37 25.43 9.25
C GLU A 83 -10.71 24.80 9.64
N ILE A 84 -10.64 23.83 10.55
CA ILE A 84 -11.80 23.21 11.19
C ILE A 84 -11.68 23.35 12.72
N PRO A 85 -12.79 23.31 13.49
CA PRO A 85 -12.71 23.24 14.95
C PRO A 85 -11.94 22.01 15.40
N GLU A 86 -11.00 22.21 16.33
CA GLU A 86 -10.29 21.08 16.93
C GLU A 86 -11.20 20.36 17.95
N ALA A 87 -11.04 19.06 18.11
CA ALA A 87 -11.70 18.29 19.15
C ALA A 87 -11.15 18.67 20.53
N ALA A 88 -11.96 18.60 21.58
CA ALA A 88 -11.51 18.92 22.94
C ALA A 88 -10.36 17.99 23.42
N GLU A 89 -10.29 16.79 22.88
CA GLU A 89 -9.26 15.81 23.12
C GLU A 89 -8.95 15.08 21.81
N THR A 90 -7.66 14.88 21.52
CA THR A 90 -7.18 14.07 20.39
C THR A 90 -6.33 12.93 20.91
N TYR A 91 -6.38 11.80 20.20
CA TYR A 91 -5.69 10.56 20.57
C TYR A 91 -4.33 10.45 19.91
N ASN A 92 -3.42 9.69 20.53
CA ASN A 92 -2.12 9.37 19.96
C ASN A 92 -2.29 8.51 18.70
N VAL A 93 -1.63 8.93 17.63
CA VAL A 93 -1.58 8.21 16.33
C VAL A 93 -0.14 7.98 15.96
N ILE A 94 0.21 6.77 15.55
CA ILE A 94 1.52 6.46 14.96
C ILE A 94 1.34 5.67 13.67
N GLY A 95 1.88 6.20 12.55
CA GLY A 95 1.49 5.71 11.24
C GLY A 95 -0.03 5.78 11.05
N ASN A 96 -0.61 4.72 10.53
CA ASN A 96 -2.05 4.63 10.27
C ASN A 96 -2.85 3.93 11.38
N ILE A 97 -2.32 3.85 12.61
CA ILE A 97 -2.98 3.25 13.76
C ILE A 97 -2.98 4.22 14.95
N ASN A 98 -4.08 4.27 15.71
CA ASN A 98 -4.15 5.06 16.93
C ASN A 98 -4.01 4.20 18.20
N GLU A 99 -3.91 4.84 19.35
CA GLU A 99 -3.75 4.19 20.66
C GLU A 99 -4.94 3.31 21.09
N TYR A 100 -6.08 3.39 20.39
CA TYR A 100 -7.24 2.50 20.57
C TYR A 100 -7.24 1.35 19.57
N GLN A 101 -6.16 1.17 18.81
CA GLN A 101 -6.03 0.17 17.75
C GLN A 101 -7.00 0.40 16.57
N VAL A 102 -7.50 1.62 16.38
CA VAL A 102 -8.23 1.94 15.15
C VAL A 102 -7.21 2.18 14.05
N THR A 103 -7.41 1.54 12.91
CA THR A 103 -6.56 1.66 11.73
C THR A 103 -7.39 2.09 10.53
N ILE A 104 -6.84 2.98 9.71
CA ILE A 104 -7.45 3.43 8.45
C ILE A 104 -6.40 3.36 7.34
N GLY A 105 -6.73 2.64 6.26
CA GLY A 105 -6.02 2.64 4.98
C GLY A 105 -6.96 3.05 3.86
N GLU A 106 -6.45 3.25 2.65
CA GLU A 106 -7.29 3.67 1.52
C GLU A 106 -6.77 3.16 0.17
N THR A 107 -7.59 3.32 -0.86
CA THR A 107 -7.21 3.28 -2.27
C THR A 107 -8.10 4.22 -3.07
N THR A 108 -7.49 5.15 -3.81
CA THR A 108 -8.20 6.02 -4.76
C THR A 108 -8.69 5.21 -5.96
N TYR A 109 -9.97 5.31 -6.31
CA TYR A 109 -10.54 4.64 -7.48
C TYR A 109 -11.05 5.61 -8.57
N GLY A 110 -10.82 6.91 -8.43
CA GLY A 110 -11.30 7.93 -9.36
C GLY A 110 -12.83 8.06 -9.32
N GLY A 111 -13.53 7.34 -10.18
CA GLY A 111 -14.97 7.41 -10.31
C GLY A 111 -15.42 8.55 -11.22
N ARG A 112 -16.45 9.29 -10.83
CA ARG A 112 -16.98 10.43 -11.61
C ARG A 112 -16.22 11.70 -11.29
N GLU A 113 -15.41 12.20 -12.21
CA GLU A 113 -14.61 13.43 -12.05
C GLU A 113 -15.45 14.66 -11.63
N GLU A 114 -16.69 14.76 -12.16
CA GLU A 114 -17.61 15.84 -11.82
C GLU A 114 -18.05 15.86 -10.34
N MET A 115 -17.72 14.82 -9.57
CA MET A 115 -18.05 14.74 -8.14
C MET A 115 -16.96 15.27 -7.21
N VAL A 116 -15.76 15.56 -7.70
CA VAL A 116 -14.69 16.17 -6.90
C VAL A 116 -15.11 17.57 -6.47
N ASP A 117 -15.17 17.83 -5.16
CA ASP A 117 -15.46 19.16 -4.62
C ASP A 117 -14.17 19.96 -4.41
N THR A 118 -13.70 20.60 -5.46
CA THR A 118 -12.48 21.44 -5.43
C THR A 118 -12.56 22.64 -4.49
N THR A 119 -13.71 22.87 -3.85
CA THR A 119 -13.91 23.90 -2.81
C THR A 119 -13.94 23.30 -1.40
N GLY A 120 -13.92 21.98 -1.29
CA GLY A 120 -13.79 21.26 -0.03
C GLY A 120 -12.42 21.50 0.61
N ILE A 121 -12.34 21.42 1.92
CA ILE A 121 -11.10 21.63 2.65
C ILE A 121 -10.52 20.35 3.27
N LEU A 122 -11.14 19.21 3.01
CA LEU A 122 -10.67 17.90 3.47
C LEU A 122 -10.35 17.03 2.25
N ASP A 123 -9.14 16.54 2.17
CA ASP A 123 -8.73 15.47 1.28
C ASP A 123 -8.77 14.11 2.00
N TYR A 124 -8.48 13.02 1.26
CA TYR A 124 -8.49 11.66 1.79
C TYR A 124 -7.50 11.47 2.94
N GLY A 125 -6.27 11.97 2.80
CA GLY A 125 -5.19 11.77 3.77
C GLY A 125 -5.41 12.58 5.04
N SER A 126 -5.74 13.88 4.93
CA SER A 126 -6.08 14.70 6.10
C SER A 126 -7.28 14.11 6.86
N LEU A 127 -8.28 13.58 6.14
CA LEU A 127 -9.46 12.96 6.74
C LEU A 127 -9.11 11.69 7.53
N ILE A 128 -8.20 10.85 7.03
CA ILE A 128 -7.69 9.66 7.73
C ILE A 128 -7.11 10.05 9.09
N TYR A 129 -6.13 10.97 9.11
CA TYR A 129 -5.43 11.30 10.35
C TYR A 129 -6.29 12.08 11.34
N ILE A 130 -7.22 12.91 10.87
CA ILE A 130 -8.19 13.59 11.74
C ILE A 130 -9.14 12.57 12.37
N ALA A 131 -9.61 11.59 11.60
CA ALA A 131 -10.48 10.54 12.13
C ALA A 131 -9.76 9.65 13.14
N LEU A 132 -8.52 9.25 12.88
CA LEU A 132 -7.70 8.48 13.82
C LEU A 132 -7.50 9.21 15.14
N GLN A 133 -7.30 10.54 15.12
CA GLN A 133 -7.16 11.34 16.32
C GLN A 133 -8.47 11.56 17.10
N ARG A 134 -9.63 11.22 16.53
CA ARG A 134 -10.96 11.52 17.08
C ARG A 134 -11.86 10.31 17.28
N SER A 135 -11.37 9.08 17.07
CA SER A 135 -12.17 7.86 17.15
C SER A 135 -11.53 6.78 18.03
N LYS A 136 -12.36 6.00 18.70
CA LYS A 136 -11.97 4.84 19.53
C LYS A 136 -12.41 3.51 18.91
N THR A 137 -13.26 3.55 17.90
CA THR A 137 -13.77 2.38 17.19
C THR A 137 -13.87 2.65 15.70
N ALA A 138 -13.94 1.61 14.90
CA ALA A 138 -14.15 1.72 13.46
C ALA A 138 -15.45 2.46 13.11
N ARG A 139 -16.53 2.22 13.85
CA ARG A 139 -17.82 2.91 13.66
C ARG A 139 -17.74 4.40 13.99
N GLU A 140 -17.02 4.77 15.05
CA GLU A 140 -16.76 6.18 15.36
C GLU A 140 -15.94 6.84 14.26
N ALA A 141 -14.93 6.16 13.71
CA ALA A 141 -14.12 6.67 12.61
C ALA A 141 -14.99 6.94 11.37
N ILE A 142 -15.85 6.00 10.95
CA ILE A 142 -16.82 6.20 9.86
C ILE A 142 -17.70 7.42 10.13
N HIS A 143 -18.20 7.56 11.35
CA HIS A 143 -19.06 8.71 11.73
C HIS A 143 -18.29 10.04 11.67
N VAL A 144 -17.07 10.08 12.20
CA VAL A 144 -16.20 11.28 12.15
C VAL A 144 -15.90 11.68 10.71
N MET A 145 -15.42 10.73 9.88
CA MET A 145 -15.08 10.97 8.48
C MET A 145 -16.25 11.54 7.69
N THR A 146 -17.40 10.87 7.78
CA THR A 146 -18.58 11.25 7.01
C THR A 146 -19.20 12.57 7.52
N THR A 147 -19.13 12.85 8.81
CA THR A 147 -19.62 14.10 9.40
C THR A 147 -18.73 15.27 8.96
N LEU A 148 -17.42 15.13 9.04
CA LEU A 148 -16.48 16.17 8.65
C LEU A 148 -16.57 16.47 7.14
N ALA A 149 -16.58 15.43 6.29
CA ALA A 149 -16.71 15.59 4.85
C ALA A 149 -18.04 16.23 4.43
N ASN A 150 -19.15 15.89 5.13
CA ASN A 150 -20.44 16.56 4.90
C ASN A 150 -20.45 18.04 5.31
N THR A 151 -19.68 18.40 6.33
CA THR A 151 -19.67 19.77 6.87
C THR A 151 -18.73 20.69 6.10
N TYR A 152 -17.54 20.18 5.75
CA TYR A 152 -16.43 20.99 5.25
C TYR A 152 -16.13 20.77 3.77
N GLY A 153 -16.78 19.79 3.13
CA GLY A 153 -16.51 19.40 1.74
C GLY A 153 -15.36 18.41 1.64
N TYR A 154 -15.31 17.66 0.55
CA TYR A 154 -14.33 16.60 0.28
C TYR A 154 -13.66 16.82 -1.06
N ASN A 155 -12.40 17.21 -1.01
CA ASN A 155 -11.58 17.60 -2.16
C ASN A 155 -10.62 16.48 -2.56
N SER A 156 -11.19 15.32 -2.87
CA SER A 156 -10.49 14.18 -3.48
C SER A 156 -11.42 13.47 -4.45
N GLU A 157 -10.85 12.60 -5.23
CA GLU A 157 -11.58 11.65 -6.07
C GLU A 157 -12.36 10.64 -5.23
N GLY A 158 -12.89 9.60 -5.88
CA GLY A 158 -13.54 8.50 -5.17
C GLY A 158 -12.54 7.64 -4.40
N GLU A 159 -12.85 7.38 -3.13
CA GLU A 159 -11.99 6.63 -2.23
C GLU A 159 -12.67 5.40 -1.67
N THR A 160 -11.91 4.30 -1.61
CA THR A 160 -12.23 3.14 -0.79
C THR A 160 -11.37 3.17 0.46
N PHE A 161 -12.00 3.27 1.63
CA PHE A 161 -11.32 3.21 2.92
C PHE A 161 -11.46 1.82 3.55
N THR A 162 -10.35 1.27 4.04
CA THR A 162 -10.32 0.20 5.03
C THR A 162 -10.35 0.82 6.41
N ILE A 163 -11.33 0.47 7.25
CA ILE A 163 -11.48 1.02 8.60
C ILE A 163 -11.67 -0.13 9.57
N CYS A 164 -10.69 -0.37 10.43
CA CYS A 164 -10.65 -1.53 11.31
C CYS A 164 -10.39 -1.14 12.76
N ASP A 165 -10.92 -1.95 13.67
CA ASP A 165 -10.58 -1.96 15.08
C ASP A 165 -10.41 -3.43 15.57
N PRO A 166 -10.10 -3.71 16.85
CA PRO A 166 -9.91 -5.09 17.33
C PRO A 166 -11.14 -6.01 17.20
N ASN A 167 -12.31 -5.48 16.90
CA ASN A 167 -13.58 -6.20 16.90
C ASN A 167 -14.22 -6.30 15.52
N GLU A 168 -14.05 -5.27 14.70
CA GLU A 168 -14.73 -5.12 13.41
C GLU A 168 -13.79 -4.63 12.31
N ALA A 169 -14.07 -5.07 11.09
CA ALA A 169 -13.44 -4.57 9.87
C ALA A 169 -14.50 -4.05 8.89
N TRP A 170 -14.26 -2.89 8.31
CA TRP A 170 -15.17 -2.22 7.39
C TRP A 170 -14.46 -1.82 6.10
N ILE A 171 -15.18 -1.91 4.99
CA ILE A 171 -14.87 -1.24 3.75
C ILE A 171 -15.86 -0.10 3.55
N MET A 172 -15.38 1.12 3.28
CA MET A 172 -16.22 2.29 3.03
C MET A 172 -15.81 2.94 1.71
N GLU A 173 -16.78 3.16 0.84
CA GLU A 173 -16.56 3.91 -0.41
C GLU A 173 -17.27 5.26 -0.34
N MET A 174 -16.58 6.32 -0.74
CA MET A 174 -17.04 7.70 -0.60
C MET A 174 -16.66 8.54 -1.82
N MET A 175 -17.55 9.47 -2.18
CA MET A 175 -17.31 10.49 -3.20
C MET A 175 -17.92 11.83 -2.79
N GLY A 176 -17.33 12.92 -3.22
CA GLY A 176 -17.90 14.27 -3.09
C GLY A 176 -19.22 14.42 -3.86
N LYS A 177 -19.78 15.61 -3.84
CA LYS A 177 -21.02 15.96 -4.56
C LYS A 177 -20.82 17.01 -5.65
N GLY A 178 -19.57 17.28 -5.99
CA GLY A 178 -19.15 18.26 -6.99
C GLY A 178 -18.88 19.65 -6.42
N PRO A 179 -18.25 20.52 -7.21
CA PRO A 179 -17.77 21.82 -6.76
C PRO A 179 -18.85 22.67 -6.12
N GLY A 180 -18.56 23.20 -4.90
CA GLY A 180 -19.46 24.06 -4.14
C GLY A 180 -20.67 23.35 -3.53
N SER A 181 -20.80 22.04 -3.70
CA SER A 181 -21.96 21.28 -3.22
C SER A 181 -21.77 20.64 -1.86
N LYS A 182 -20.75 20.97 -1.12
CA LYS A 182 -20.38 20.37 0.17
C LYS A 182 -21.10 19.06 0.51
N GLY A 183 -20.41 18.14 1.12
CA GLY A 183 -20.96 16.84 1.48
C GLY A 183 -20.53 15.70 0.57
N VAL A 184 -20.86 14.52 1.01
CA VAL A 184 -20.46 13.26 0.38
C VAL A 184 -21.65 12.31 0.21
N VAL A 185 -21.58 11.45 -0.81
CA VAL A 185 -22.30 10.19 -0.86
C VAL A 185 -21.34 9.08 -0.48
N TRP A 186 -21.81 8.09 0.28
CA TRP A 186 -20.95 7.01 0.76
C TRP A 186 -21.76 5.77 1.15
N VAL A 187 -21.09 4.65 1.18
CA VAL A 187 -21.58 3.37 1.70
C VAL A 187 -20.45 2.65 2.42
N ALA A 188 -20.72 2.11 3.60
CA ALA A 188 -19.78 1.29 4.35
C ALA A 188 -20.40 -0.07 4.66
N ILE A 189 -19.62 -1.13 4.49
CA ILE A 189 -20.06 -2.51 4.72
C ILE A 189 -19.09 -3.17 5.69
N ARG A 190 -19.63 -3.78 6.76
CA ARG A 190 -18.86 -4.59 7.69
C ARG A 190 -18.48 -5.91 7.02
N ILE A 191 -17.20 -6.23 7.05
CA ILE A 191 -16.70 -7.51 6.56
C ILE A 191 -17.01 -8.60 7.58
N PRO A 192 -17.58 -9.74 7.16
CA PRO A 192 -17.84 -10.87 8.07
C PRO A 192 -16.57 -11.33 8.80
N ASP A 193 -16.71 -11.71 10.05
CA ASP A 193 -15.58 -12.11 10.89
C ASP A 193 -14.74 -13.26 10.32
N ASP A 194 -15.34 -14.15 9.53
CA ASP A 194 -14.73 -15.33 8.92
C ASP A 194 -14.28 -15.10 7.46
N ALA A 195 -14.37 -13.85 6.97
CA ALA A 195 -14.05 -13.49 5.60
C ALA A 195 -12.72 -12.73 5.47
N ILE A 196 -12.20 -12.74 4.23
CA ILE A 196 -11.16 -11.82 3.76
C ILE A 196 -11.73 -10.95 2.63
N CYS A 197 -11.31 -9.69 2.59
CA CYS A 197 -11.69 -8.70 1.59
C CYS A 197 -10.47 -7.97 1.06
N ALA A 198 -10.58 -7.37 -0.12
CA ALA A 198 -9.51 -6.56 -0.69
C ALA A 198 -10.06 -5.47 -1.61
N HIS A 199 -9.30 -4.38 -1.73
CA HIS A 199 -9.51 -3.35 -2.73
C HIS A 199 -8.19 -2.76 -3.20
N ALA A 200 -8.17 -2.29 -4.44
CA ALA A 200 -6.96 -1.84 -5.09
C ALA A 200 -7.29 -0.88 -6.25
N ASN A 201 -7.62 0.36 -5.94
CA ASN A 201 -7.94 1.45 -6.89
C ASN A 201 -9.12 1.17 -7.83
N GLN A 202 -10.06 0.35 -7.40
CA GLN A 202 -11.33 0.14 -8.06
C GLN A 202 -12.44 -0.01 -7.01
N SER A 203 -13.55 0.67 -7.24
CA SER A 203 -14.75 0.50 -6.40
C SER A 203 -15.19 -0.96 -6.38
N ARG A 204 -15.41 -1.52 -5.20
CA ARG A 204 -15.74 -2.93 -4.98
C ARG A 204 -17.19 -3.15 -4.60
N ILE A 205 -17.83 -2.17 -3.95
CA ILE A 205 -19.18 -2.32 -3.41
C ILE A 205 -20.19 -2.29 -4.58
N GLY A 206 -20.90 -3.39 -4.78
CA GLY A 206 -21.99 -3.53 -5.73
C GLY A 206 -23.35 -3.16 -5.13
N LYS A 207 -24.30 -4.08 -5.20
CA LYS A 207 -25.59 -3.99 -4.49
C LYS A 207 -25.35 -4.25 -2.98
N PHE A 208 -26.09 -3.56 -2.14
CA PHE A 208 -26.00 -3.70 -0.69
C PHE A 208 -27.38 -3.69 -0.04
N ASN A 209 -27.51 -4.39 1.10
CA ASN A 209 -28.78 -4.53 1.81
C ASN A 209 -29.03 -3.32 2.71
N MET A 210 -29.80 -2.34 2.27
CA MET A 210 -30.15 -1.13 3.02
C MET A 210 -31.00 -1.40 4.28
N LYS A 211 -31.52 -2.62 4.46
CA LYS A 211 -32.29 -3.00 5.64
C LYS A 211 -31.40 -3.50 6.77
N ASP A 212 -30.18 -3.94 6.47
CA ASP A 212 -29.19 -4.40 7.44
C ASP A 212 -28.47 -3.20 8.08
N LYS A 213 -29.06 -2.64 9.12
CA LYS A 213 -28.53 -1.46 9.83
C LYS A 213 -27.33 -1.77 10.72
N GLU A 214 -27.05 -3.03 10.98
CA GLU A 214 -25.91 -3.46 11.78
C GLU A 214 -24.63 -3.52 10.93
N ASN A 215 -24.73 -4.06 9.71
CA ASN A 215 -23.58 -4.32 8.86
C ASN A 215 -23.48 -3.40 7.65
N VAL A 216 -24.45 -2.53 7.41
CA VAL A 216 -24.48 -1.58 6.28
C VAL A 216 -24.85 -0.18 6.74
N LEU A 217 -23.92 0.74 6.59
CA LEU A 217 -24.10 2.18 6.83
C LEU A 217 -23.98 2.92 5.50
N TYR A 218 -24.75 3.98 5.32
CA TYR A 218 -24.74 4.74 4.06
C TYR A 218 -25.33 6.14 4.21
N SER A 219 -24.97 7.05 3.30
CA SER A 219 -25.56 8.39 3.24
C SER A 219 -27.05 8.29 2.86
N LYS A 220 -27.92 9.01 3.61
CA LYS A 220 -29.38 8.94 3.42
C LYS A 220 -29.85 9.29 2.01
N ASP A 221 -29.06 10.01 1.28
CA ASP A 221 -29.34 10.48 -0.06
C ASP A 221 -28.55 9.76 -1.17
N VAL A 222 -27.86 8.65 -0.88
CA VAL A 222 -27.03 7.93 -1.84
C VAL A 222 -27.74 7.59 -3.14
N ILE A 223 -28.98 7.11 -3.09
CA ILE A 223 -29.79 6.82 -4.29
C ILE A 223 -30.47 8.08 -4.83
N LYS A 224 -30.99 8.92 -3.93
CA LYS A 224 -31.68 10.16 -4.32
C LYS A 224 -30.75 11.10 -5.09
N PHE A 225 -29.47 11.20 -4.67
CA PHE A 225 -28.46 11.98 -5.38
C PHE A 225 -28.24 11.45 -6.79
N ALA A 226 -28.00 10.13 -6.95
CA ALA A 226 -27.85 9.50 -8.26
C ALA A 226 -29.06 9.73 -9.19
N ARG A 227 -30.27 9.64 -8.66
CA ARG A 227 -31.50 9.96 -9.43
C ARG A 227 -31.57 11.42 -9.84
N LYS A 228 -31.23 12.34 -8.93
CA LYS A 228 -31.19 13.78 -9.25
C LYS A 228 -30.23 14.10 -10.39
N GLN A 229 -29.12 13.39 -10.46
CA GLN A 229 -28.13 13.53 -11.53
C GLN A 229 -28.53 12.79 -12.83
N GLY A 230 -29.62 12.03 -12.83
CA GLY A 230 -30.04 11.24 -14.00
C GLY A 230 -29.24 9.95 -14.23
N TRP A 231 -28.40 9.54 -13.28
CA TRP A 231 -27.54 8.35 -13.41
C TRP A 231 -28.25 7.04 -13.05
N PHE A 232 -29.35 7.12 -12.33
CA PHE A 232 -30.12 5.95 -11.91
C PHE A 232 -31.63 6.21 -11.93
N THR A 233 -32.38 5.30 -12.56
CA THR A 233 -33.85 5.38 -12.66
C THR A 233 -34.56 4.10 -12.17
N GLY A 234 -33.79 3.07 -11.78
CA GLY A 234 -34.32 1.76 -11.34
C GLY A 234 -34.96 1.78 -9.95
N LYS A 235 -35.38 0.60 -9.48
CA LYS A 235 -35.83 0.40 -8.09
C LYS A 235 -34.64 0.46 -7.14
N ASP A 236 -34.88 0.82 -5.89
CA ASP A 236 -33.80 0.93 -4.87
C ASP A 236 -33.02 -0.40 -4.71
N ASP A 237 -33.70 -1.54 -4.78
CA ASP A 237 -33.09 -2.87 -4.68
C ASP A 237 -32.16 -3.20 -5.89
N ASP A 238 -32.26 -2.44 -6.98
CA ASP A 238 -31.38 -2.59 -8.16
C ASP A 238 -30.18 -1.65 -8.13
N PHE A 239 -30.10 -0.78 -7.12
CA PHE A 239 -29.00 0.15 -7.00
C PHE A 239 -27.69 -0.60 -6.72
N SER A 240 -26.65 -0.32 -7.52
CA SER A 240 -25.29 -0.83 -7.35
C SER A 240 -24.32 0.34 -7.29
N TRP A 241 -23.66 0.53 -6.15
CA TRP A 241 -22.76 1.66 -5.95
C TRP A 241 -21.75 1.79 -7.08
N LYS A 242 -20.89 0.78 -7.29
CA LYS A 242 -19.85 0.84 -8.31
C LYS A 242 -20.37 1.06 -9.73
N ASN A 243 -21.49 0.45 -10.09
CA ASN A 243 -22.02 0.60 -11.44
C ASN A 243 -22.54 2.02 -11.70
N ILE A 244 -22.93 2.75 -10.66
CA ILE A 244 -23.47 4.11 -10.78
C ILE A 244 -22.38 5.16 -10.60
N TYR A 245 -21.50 4.99 -9.61
CA TYR A 245 -20.51 6.01 -9.23
C TYR A 245 -19.13 5.76 -9.81
N ALA A 246 -18.73 4.52 -10.04
CA ALA A 246 -17.36 4.16 -10.47
C ALA A 246 -17.35 2.84 -11.25
N LYS A 247 -18.01 2.80 -12.40
CA LYS A 247 -18.14 1.57 -13.20
C LYS A 247 -16.77 1.05 -13.63
N PRO A 248 -16.45 -0.23 -13.33
CA PRO A 248 -15.19 -0.82 -13.74
C PRO A 248 -15.02 -0.86 -15.26
N ASP A 249 -13.93 -0.29 -15.75
CA ASP A 249 -13.46 -0.40 -17.12
C ASP A 249 -12.33 -1.44 -17.26
N PHE A 250 -11.62 -1.45 -18.38
CA PHE A 250 -10.47 -2.32 -18.58
C PHE A 250 -9.36 -2.07 -17.52
N SER A 251 -9.04 -0.81 -17.26
CA SER A 251 -8.02 -0.41 -16.30
C SER A 251 -8.38 -0.86 -14.88
N GLY A 252 -9.60 -0.58 -14.43
CA GLY A 252 -10.11 -1.00 -13.14
C GLY A 252 -10.11 -2.52 -12.92
N ARG A 253 -10.33 -3.31 -13.99
CA ARG A 253 -10.24 -4.78 -13.92
C ARG A 253 -8.80 -5.27 -13.97
N ARG A 254 -8.01 -4.79 -14.95
CA ARG A 254 -6.68 -5.33 -15.25
C ARG A 254 -5.59 -4.86 -14.31
N TYR A 255 -5.56 -3.57 -13.97
CA TYR A 255 -4.53 -3.02 -13.11
C TYR A 255 -4.94 -3.02 -11.62
N CYS A 256 -6.24 -3.08 -11.34
CA CYS A 256 -6.78 -2.95 -9.99
C CYS A 256 -7.34 -4.28 -9.48
N ASP A 257 -8.47 -4.75 -9.99
CA ASP A 257 -9.12 -5.98 -9.52
C ASP A 257 -8.27 -7.25 -9.74
N ALA A 258 -7.29 -7.25 -10.64
CA ALA A 258 -6.35 -8.35 -10.79
C ALA A 258 -5.53 -8.59 -9.51
N ARG A 259 -5.19 -7.53 -8.74
CA ARG A 259 -4.52 -7.64 -7.44
C ARG A 259 -5.44 -8.28 -6.39
N VAL A 260 -6.71 -7.91 -6.40
CA VAL A 260 -7.75 -8.53 -5.55
C VAL A 260 -7.93 -10.01 -5.91
N TRP A 261 -7.98 -10.32 -7.20
CA TRP A 261 -8.05 -11.70 -7.69
C TRP A 261 -6.86 -12.53 -7.20
N SER A 262 -5.65 -12.01 -7.31
CA SER A 262 -4.43 -12.70 -6.86
C SER A 262 -4.47 -13.00 -5.37
N PHE A 263 -4.78 -12.00 -4.55
CA PHE A 263 -4.91 -12.18 -3.10
C PHE A 263 -5.96 -13.26 -2.75
N PHE A 264 -7.15 -13.19 -3.34
CA PHE A 264 -8.16 -14.21 -3.07
C PHE A 264 -7.73 -15.60 -3.55
N ASN A 265 -7.00 -15.68 -4.68
CA ASN A 265 -6.53 -16.94 -5.25
C ASN A 265 -5.47 -17.63 -4.38
N HIS A 266 -4.76 -16.93 -3.51
CA HIS A 266 -3.86 -17.52 -2.51
C HIS A 266 -4.62 -18.34 -1.43
N TYR A 267 -5.91 -18.05 -1.25
CA TYR A 267 -6.72 -18.65 -0.18
C TYR A 267 -7.88 -19.50 -0.66
N LYS A 268 -8.27 -19.35 -1.91
CA LYS A 268 -9.37 -20.11 -2.51
C LYS A 268 -9.19 -20.11 -4.02
N ASP A 269 -9.54 -21.19 -4.69
CA ASP A 269 -9.53 -21.23 -6.16
C ASP A 269 -10.46 -20.17 -6.74
N MET A 270 -9.86 -19.19 -7.42
CA MET A 270 -10.53 -18.07 -8.08
C MET A 270 -10.49 -18.17 -9.62
N SER A 271 -10.16 -19.32 -10.16
CA SER A 271 -10.05 -19.55 -11.62
C SER A 271 -11.30 -19.12 -12.39
N LYS A 272 -12.47 -19.28 -11.79
CA LYS A 272 -13.76 -18.82 -12.36
C LYS A 272 -13.76 -17.33 -12.67
N TYR A 273 -13.08 -16.51 -11.87
CA TYR A 273 -13.03 -15.05 -11.96
C TYR A 273 -11.79 -14.52 -12.70
N LEU A 274 -10.92 -15.40 -13.19
CA LEU A 274 -9.75 -14.99 -13.97
C LEU A 274 -10.15 -14.17 -15.22
N PRO A 275 -11.23 -14.49 -15.98
CA PRO A 275 -11.66 -13.66 -17.10
C PRO A 275 -11.97 -12.20 -16.73
N TRP A 276 -12.52 -11.94 -15.51
CA TRP A 276 -12.69 -10.59 -14.97
C TRP A 276 -11.34 -9.89 -14.77
N ALA A 277 -10.40 -10.54 -14.06
CA ALA A 277 -9.06 -9.99 -13.80
C ALA A 277 -8.24 -9.78 -15.08
N LEU A 278 -8.48 -10.56 -16.15
CA LEU A 278 -7.89 -10.32 -17.45
C LEU A 278 -8.43 -9.06 -18.15
N GLY A 279 -9.63 -8.57 -17.78
CA GLY A 279 -10.20 -7.32 -18.22
C GLY A 279 -10.73 -7.29 -19.65
N LYS A 280 -10.54 -8.35 -20.44
CA LYS A 280 -10.83 -8.38 -21.89
C LYS A 280 -12.25 -8.81 -22.22
N ASP A 281 -12.94 -9.48 -21.30
CA ASP A 281 -14.34 -9.91 -21.46
C ASP A 281 -15.25 -9.00 -20.62
N GLU A 282 -16.06 -8.18 -21.29
CA GLU A 282 -16.99 -7.27 -20.61
C GLU A 282 -18.13 -8.00 -19.90
N ASN A 283 -18.41 -9.25 -20.29
CA ASN A 283 -19.45 -10.10 -19.71
C ASN A 283 -18.89 -11.05 -18.64
N ALA A 284 -17.61 -10.97 -18.32
CA ALA A 284 -17.01 -11.78 -17.28
C ALA A 284 -17.76 -11.58 -15.94
N GLU A 285 -17.91 -12.68 -15.18
CA GLU A 285 -18.52 -12.63 -13.86
C GLU A 285 -17.67 -11.79 -12.91
N ASP A 286 -18.32 -10.82 -12.27
CA ASP A 286 -17.70 -9.92 -11.29
C ASP A 286 -17.28 -10.69 -10.03
N MET A 287 -16.14 -10.32 -9.45
CA MET A 287 -15.65 -10.95 -8.23
C MET A 287 -16.51 -10.57 -7.02
N PRO A 288 -16.68 -11.50 -6.05
CA PRO A 288 -17.35 -11.19 -4.80
C PRO A 288 -16.57 -10.11 -4.01
N LEU A 289 -17.28 -9.34 -3.17
CA LEU A 289 -16.67 -8.33 -2.31
C LEU A 289 -15.70 -8.95 -1.31
N TRP A 290 -16.02 -10.14 -0.78
CA TRP A 290 -15.18 -10.95 0.11
C TRP A 290 -15.31 -12.44 -0.21
N ILE A 291 -14.39 -13.22 0.31
CA ILE A 291 -14.46 -14.69 0.30
C ILE A 291 -14.23 -15.26 1.70
N ILE A 292 -14.72 -16.48 1.93
CA ILE A 292 -14.32 -17.28 3.09
C ILE A 292 -13.09 -18.08 2.68
N PRO A 293 -11.93 -17.86 3.31
CA PRO A 293 -10.68 -18.51 2.94
C PRO A 293 -10.66 -19.98 3.38
N ASN A 294 -9.98 -20.84 2.63
CA ASN A 294 -9.84 -22.27 2.95
C ASN A 294 -8.85 -22.54 4.10
N ARG A 295 -8.03 -21.57 4.47
CA ARG A 295 -7.08 -21.63 5.58
C ARG A 295 -7.05 -20.28 6.32
N LYS A 296 -6.60 -20.30 7.56
CA LYS A 296 -6.40 -19.08 8.35
C LYS A 296 -5.26 -18.25 7.77
N VAL A 297 -5.36 -16.93 7.96
CA VAL A 297 -4.37 -15.94 7.50
C VAL A 297 -3.58 -15.43 8.69
N SER A 298 -2.27 -15.47 8.62
CA SER A 298 -1.34 -14.92 9.62
C SER A 298 -0.79 -13.56 9.16
N VAL A 299 -0.12 -12.83 10.06
CA VAL A 299 0.64 -11.62 9.70
C VAL A 299 1.68 -11.95 8.65
N HIS A 300 2.41 -13.06 8.81
CA HIS A 300 3.43 -13.48 7.84
C HIS A 300 2.85 -13.83 6.47
N ASP A 301 1.64 -14.37 6.39
CA ASP A 301 0.94 -14.56 5.12
C ASP A 301 0.69 -13.19 4.45
N LEU A 302 0.18 -12.21 5.21
CA LEU A 302 -0.07 -10.86 4.68
C LEU A 302 1.20 -10.14 4.26
N GLU A 303 2.34 -10.32 4.97
CA GLU A 303 3.63 -9.81 4.50
C GLU A 303 3.98 -10.36 3.11
N ASN A 304 3.74 -11.65 2.88
CA ASN A 304 3.99 -12.28 1.58
C ASN A 304 2.97 -11.82 0.52
N ASP A 305 1.70 -11.65 0.89
CA ASP A 305 0.66 -11.16 -0.02
C ASP A 305 0.94 -9.72 -0.49
N MET A 306 1.49 -8.87 0.40
CA MET A 306 1.92 -7.50 0.03
C MET A 306 3.15 -7.48 -0.88
N ARG A 307 3.81 -8.63 -1.08
CA ARG A 307 4.99 -8.85 -1.95
C ARG A 307 4.65 -9.55 -3.26
N ASP A 308 3.38 -9.80 -3.54
CA ASP A 308 2.91 -10.56 -4.69
C ASP A 308 3.21 -9.86 -6.03
N HIS A 309 3.72 -10.65 -7.00
CA HIS A 309 3.90 -10.27 -8.40
C HIS A 309 3.19 -11.26 -9.34
N TYR A 310 2.08 -11.84 -8.88
CA TYR A 310 1.30 -12.84 -9.61
C TYR A 310 2.05 -14.15 -9.85
N GLU A 311 3.01 -14.53 -8.99
CA GLU A 311 3.82 -15.73 -9.17
C GLU A 311 2.95 -16.98 -9.35
N ASN A 312 3.35 -17.85 -10.27
CA ASN A 312 2.65 -19.09 -10.63
C ASN A 312 1.22 -18.91 -11.18
N THR A 313 0.88 -17.74 -11.68
CA THR A 313 -0.41 -17.44 -12.31
C THR A 313 -0.24 -17.06 -13.78
N PRO A 314 -1.32 -17.02 -14.59
CA PRO A 314 -1.26 -16.49 -15.95
C PRO A 314 -0.87 -15.00 -16.05
N LEU A 315 -0.83 -14.28 -14.93
CA LEU A 315 -0.46 -12.87 -14.83
C LEU A 315 1.02 -12.67 -14.46
N ALA A 316 1.77 -13.74 -14.20
CA ALA A 316 3.14 -13.69 -13.70
C ALA A 316 4.06 -12.84 -14.60
N LEU A 317 4.78 -11.90 -13.98
CA LEU A 317 5.61 -10.90 -14.65
C LEU A 317 7.00 -11.42 -15.01
N ASP A 318 7.49 -12.42 -14.31
CA ASP A 318 8.79 -13.07 -14.50
C ASP A 318 8.78 -14.17 -15.57
N SER A 319 7.59 -14.61 -16.01
CA SER A 319 7.42 -15.72 -16.97
C SER A 319 7.96 -15.42 -18.38
N THR A 320 8.21 -14.15 -18.71
CA THR A 320 8.76 -13.73 -20.00
C THR A 320 10.17 -13.17 -19.84
N SER A 321 11.14 -13.78 -20.50
CA SER A 321 12.55 -13.34 -20.47
C SER A 321 12.76 -11.90 -20.96
N ILE A 322 11.96 -11.40 -21.90
CA ILE A 322 12.04 -10.01 -22.39
C ILE A 322 11.41 -9.03 -21.41
N GLY A 323 10.20 -9.29 -20.94
CA GLY A 323 9.49 -8.36 -20.05
C GLY A 323 10.23 -8.12 -18.73
N GLY A 324 10.84 -9.14 -18.14
CA GLY A 324 11.69 -9.05 -16.94
C GLY A 324 13.14 -8.66 -17.22
N GLY A 325 13.53 -8.51 -18.49
CA GLY A 325 14.90 -8.23 -18.87
C GLY A 325 15.85 -9.41 -18.61
N ILE A 326 17.15 -9.12 -18.63
CA ILE A 326 18.21 -10.12 -18.45
C ILE A 326 18.04 -10.89 -17.12
N TRP A 327 17.63 -10.18 -16.06
CA TRP A 327 17.65 -10.69 -14.69
C TRP A 327 16.26 -10.98 -14.13
N GLN A 328 15.26 -11.19 -15.02
CA GLN A 328 13.90 -11.61 -14.65
C GLN A 328 13.27 -10.73 -13.56
N MET A 329 13.40 -9.42 -13.71
CA MET A 329 12.83 -8.45 -12.79
C MET A 329 11.28 -8.47 -12.86
N PRO A 330 10.55 -8.68 -11.74
CA PRO A 330 9.08 -8.76 -11.74
C PRO A 330 8.40 -7.38 -11.73
N TYR A 331 9.12 -6.33 -11.99
CA TYR A 331 8.64 -4.96 -12.05
C TYR A 331 8.63 -4.47 -13.50
N ARG A 332 7.73 -3.56 -13.82
CA ARG A 332 7.63 -2.98 -15.17
C ARG A 332 7.82 -1.46 -15.10
N PRO A 333 8.45 -0.87 -16.11
CA PRO A 333 8.54 0.59 -16.21
C PRO A 333 7.16 1.20 -16.46
N THR A 334 6.98 2.45 -16.01
CA THR A 334 5.80 3.27 -16.32
C THR A 334 6.11 4.25 -17.45
N PRO A 335 5.07 4.68 -18.17
CA PRO A 335 3.67 4.28 -18.02
C PRO A 335 3.44 2.81 -18.38
N LEU A 336 2.43 2.19 -17.74
CA LEU A 336 2.10 0.78 -18.00
C LEU A 336 1.54 0.57 -19.41
N GLU A 337 0.91 1.58 -19.99
CA GLU A 337 0.45 1.56 -21.37
C GLU A 337 1.48 2.16 -22.32
N PHE A 338 1.67 1.53 -23.48
CA PHE A 338 2.59 1.98 -24.51
C PHE A 338 2.06 1.66 -25.91
N THR A 339 2.53 2.39 -26.92
CA THR A 339 2.07 2.23 -28.31
C THR A 339 3.21 1.76 -29.19
N VAL A 340 2.96 0.73 -30.01
CA VAL A 340 3.86 0.26 -31.06
C VAL A 340 3.07 0.19 -32.36
N ASP A 341 3.56 0.82 -33.42
CA ASP A 341 2.94 0.85 -34.75
C ASP A 341 1.45 1.22 -34.72
N GLY A 342 1.10 2.21 -33.88
CA GLY A 342 -0.27 2.71 -33.73
C GLY A 342 -1.21 1.83 -32.91
N LYS A 343 -0.73 0.70 -32.39
CA LYS A 343 -1.51 -0.22 -31.54
C LYS A 343 -1.07 -0.08 -30.07
N LYS A 344 -2.06 0.07 -29.16
CA LYS A 344 -1.82 0.13 -27.72
C LYS A 344 -1.57 -1.25 -27.13
N TYR A 345 -0.63 -1.30 -26.21
CA TYR A 345 -0.26 -2.44 -25.39
C TYR A 345 -0.17 -2.02 -23.93
N PHE A 346 -0.07 -2.99 -23.03
CA PHE A 346 0.04 -2.72 -21.60
C PHE A 346 0.94 -3.74 -20.90
N ASN A 347 1.42 -3.39 -19.71
CA ASN A 347 2.12 -4.24 -18.76
C ASN A 347 1.23 -4.56 -17.55
N GLU A 348 1.64 -5.58 -16.79
CA GLU A 348 1.00 -5.92 -15.52
C GLU A 348 1.34 -4.90 -14.44
N ARG A 349 0.40 -4.76 -13.49
CA ARG A 349 0.59 -3.99 -12.26
C ARG A 349 0.31 -4.87 -11.04
N PRO A 350 1.36 -5.40 -10.38
CA PRO A 350 1.23 -6.27 -9.22
C PRO A 350 0.96 -5.50 -7.92
N THR A 351 0.75 -6.23 -6.83
CA THR A 351 0.62 -5.66 -5.48
C THR A 351 1.93 -5.01 -5.01
N SER A 352 3.06 -5.72 -5.17
CA SER A 352 4.38 -5.15 -4.90
C SER A 352 4.90 -4.40 -6.12
N THR A 353 5.32 -3.17 -5.94
CA THR A 353 5.79 -2.30 -7.02
C THR A 353 6.85 -1.32 -6.53
N GLN A 354 7.73 -0.89 -7.45
CA GLN A 354 8.80 0.06 -7.17
C GLN A 354 8.31 1.48 -6.80
N GLN A 355 7.03 1.77 -6.96
CA GLN A 355 6.43 3.05 -6.59
C GLN A 355 5.89 3.08 -5.15
N THR A 356 5.95 1.98 -4.42
CA THR A 356 5.51 1.93 -3.03
C THR A 356 6.39 2.81 -2.15
N ALA A 357 5.81 3.81 -1.50
CA ALA A 357 6.52 4.68 -0.55
C ALA A 357 6.61 4.05 0.83
N PHE A 358 5.55 3.39 1.26
CA PHE A 358 5.51 2.59 2.49
C PHE A 358 4.47 1.49 2.41
N SER A 359 4.69 0.47 3.22
CA SER A 359 3.78 -0.65 3.35
C SER A 359 3.60 -1.00 4.82
N TYR A 360 2.39 -1.46 5.20
CA TYR A 360 2.19 -1.97 6.54
C TYR A 360 1.17 -3.10 6.61
N ILE A 361 1.25 -3.88 7.70
CA ILE A 361 0.19 -4.75 8.20
C ILE A 361 -0.19 -4.26 9.60
N SER A 362 -1.47 -3.96 9.83
CA SER A 362 -2.00 -3.69 11.17
C SER A 362 -2.57 -4.97 11.77
N GLN A 363 -2.13 -5.31 12.99
CA GLN A 363 -2.64 -6.42 13.78
C GLN A 363 -3.30 -5.87 15.04
N MET A 364 -4.61 -6.09 15.19
CA MET A 364 -5.42 -5.53 16.27
C MET A 364 -6.06 -6.65 17.10
N ARG A 365 -5.77 -6.66 18.41
CA ARG A 365 -6.09 -7.77 19.31
C ARG A 365 -6.91 -7.33 20.51
N SER A 366 -8.17 -7.74 20.56
CA SER A 366 -9.13 -7.33 21.61
C SER A 366 -8.89 -7.97 22.98
N TRP A 367 -8.15 -9.08 23.03
CA TRP A 367 -7.88 -9.83 24.28
C TRP A 367 -6.67 -9.32 25.06
N LEU A 368 -5.93 -8.38 24.51
CA LEU A 368 -4.78 -7.75 25.16
C LEU A 368 -5.13 -6.34 25.62
N PRO A 369 -4.45 -5.82 26.65
CA PRO A 369 -4.54 -4.41 26.98
C PRO A 369 -4.30 -3.53 25.75
N ARG A 370 -4.99 -2.40 25.68
CA ARG A 370 -4.95 -1.45 24.55
C ARG A 370 -3.51 -1.11 24.13
N GLU A 371 -2.65 -0.89 25.10
CA GLU A 371 -1.26 -0.50 24.89
C GLU A 371 -0.39 -1.61 24.27
N ILE A 372 -0.82 -2.88 24.36
CA ILE A 372 -0.08 -4.05 23.89
C ILE A 372 -0.73 -4.64 22.62
N GLY A 373 -2.05 -4.52 22.49
CA GLY A 373 -2.83 -5.26 21.51
C GLY A 373 -2.60 -4.84 20.06
N GLY A 374 -2.28 -3.58 19.81
CA GLY A 374 -2.13 -3.03 18.46
C GLY A 374 -0.67 -2.98 18.01
N VAL A 375 -0.36 -3.60 16.86
CA VAL A 375 0.95 -3.55 16.21
C VAL A 375 0.78 -3.16 14.76
N LEU A 376 1.51 -2.14 14.33
CA LEU A 376 1.73 -1.78 12.94
C LEU A 376 3.08 -2.39 12.52
N TRP A 377 3.06 -3.42 11.69
CA TRP A 377 4.24 -3.96 11.03
C TRP A 377 4.56 -3.06 9.85
N PHE A 378 5.59 -2.23 9.99
CA PHE A 378 5.84 -1.10 9.09
C PHE A 378 7.14 -1.25 8.30
N GLY A 379 7.10 -0.94 7.01
CA GLY A 379 8.23 -0.87 6.10
C GLY A 379 8.18 0.39 5.23
N ASN A 380 9.30 1.10 5.11
CA ASN A 380 9.48 2.16 4.12
C ASN A 380 9.97 1.57 2.80
N ASP A 381 9.43 2.04 1.67
CA ASP A 381 9.75 1.55 0.33
C ASP A 381 8.96 0.28 -0.05
N ASP A 382 9.24 -0.33 -1.18
CA ASP A 382 8.62 -1.54 -1.72
C ASP A 382 8.60 -2.70 -0.71
N GLY A 383 7.42 -3.21 -0.38
CA GLY A 383 7.22 -4.28 0.61
C GLY A 383 8.04 -5.55 0.36
N ASN A 384 8.39 -5.85 -0.91
CA ASN A 384 9.27 -6.97 -1.24
C ASN A 384 10.75 -6.68 -0.95
N MET A 385 11.13 -5.42 -0.88
CA MET A 385 12.51 -4.97 -0.69
C MET A 385 12.85 -4.57 0.74
N VAL A 386 11.89 -4.58 1.67
CA VAL A 386 12.06 -4.15 3.06
C VAL A 386 11.63 -5.23 4.05
N ALA A 387 12.13 -5.15 5.30
CA ALA A 387 11.61 -5.91 6.41
C ALA A 387 10.58 -5.07 7.17
N TYR A 388 9.44 -5.67 7.47
CA TYR A 388 8.42 -5.06 8.31
C TYR A 388 8.88 -5.05 9.77
N THR A 389 8.96 -3.88 10.39
CA THR A 389 9.36 -3.71 11.79
C THR A 389 8.15 -3.49 12.69
N PRO A 390 8.12 -4.05 13.91
CA PRO A 390 6.98 -3.90 14.82
C PRO A 390 6.94 -2.49 15.43
N VAL A 391 5.86 -1.75 15.16
CA VAL A 391 5.54 -0.46 15.78
C VAL A 391 4.29 -0.63 16.62
N TYR A 392 4.42 -0.56 17.94
CA TYR A 392 3.26 -0.67 18.83
C TYR A 392 2.43 0.61 18.82
N CYS A 393 1.10 0.47 18.75
CA CYS A 393 0.16 1.60 18.64
C CYS A 393 0.22 2.59 19.81
N CYS A 394 0.75 2.15 20.97
CA CYS A 394 0.97 2.99 22.15
C CYS A 394 2.26 3.84 22.08
N SER A 395 3.06 3.70 21.02
CA SER A 395 4.33 4.44 20.89
C SER A 395 4.08 5.94 20.81
N THR A 396 4.79 6.69 21.66
CA THR A 396 4.69 8.15 21.78
C THR A 396 5.91 8.89 21.23
N VAL A 397 6.90 8.13 20.74
CA VAL A 397 8.10 8.67 20.10
C VAL A 397 8.40 7.85 18.86
N GLN A 398 8.56 8.53 17.74
CA GLN A 398 8.98 7.90 16.48
C GLN A 398 10.43 7.44 16.54
N PRO A 399 10.78 6.29 15.94
CA PRO A 399 12.16 5.96 15.61
C PRO A 399 12.77 7.06 14.72
N LYS A 400 13.96 7.56 15.10
CA LYS A 400 14.62 8.64 14.35
C LYS A 400 14.88 8.30 12.89
N CYS A 401 15.11 7.04 12.57
CA CYS A 401 15.31 6.60 11.19
C CYS A 401 14.04 6.69 10.32
N TYR A 402 12.87 6.71 10.93
CA TYR A 402 11.58 6.89 10.21
C TYR A 402 11.12 8.35 10.17
N ASN A 403 11.86 9.26 10.76
CA ASN A 403 11.62 10.71 10.69
C ASN A 403 12.96 11.45 10.90
N THR A 404 13.84 11.38 9.92
CA THR A 404 15.20 11.97 10.01
C THR A 404 15.13 13.44 9.62
N PRO A 405 15.56 14.37 10.49
CA PRO A 405 15.59 15.79 10.16
C PRO A 405 16.43 16.08 8.91
N GLY A 406 15.87 16.85 7.98
CA GLY A 406 16.53 17.26 6.74
C GLY A 406 16.52 16.21 5.62
N ALA A 407 15.96 15.03 5.85
CA ALA A 407 15.65 14.08 4.78
C ALA A 407 14.26 14.35 4.21
N ASP A 408 14.16 14.42 2.91
CA ASP A 408 12.90 14.57 2.15
C ASP A 408 13.05 13.92 0.77
N ALA A 409 12.07 14.09 -0.12
CA ALA A 409 12.06 13.51 -1.47
C ALA A 409 13.27 13.93 -2.33
N LEU A 410 13.94 15.03 -2.01
CA LEU A 410 15.06 15.60 -2.76
C LEU A 410 16.38 15.57 -2.00
N ASN A 411 16.36 15.23 -0.70
CA ASN A 411 17.52 15.23 0.19
C ASN A 411 17.77 13.84 0.77
N PHE A 412 18.75 13.15 0.20
CA PHE A 412 19.19 11.82 0.65
C PHE A 412 19.84 11.87 2.05
N SER A 413 19.55 10.86 2.87
CA SER A 413 20.25 10.65 4.15
C SER A 413 20.48 9.17 4.42
N MET A 414 21.72 8.81 4.80
CA MET A 414 22.04 7.47 5.26
C MET A 414 21.40 7.13 6.62
N ASP A 415 20.91 8.11 7.36
CA ASP A 415 20.21 7.93 8.64
C ASP A 415 18.71 7.78 8.49
N ASN A 416 18.19 7.93 7.27
CA ASN A 416 16.77 7.77 6.95
C ASN A 416 16.49 6.37 6.39
N ALA A 417 15.49 5.70 6.92
CA ALA A 417 15.14 4.33 6.53
C ALA A 417 14.62 4.26 5.10
N TYR A 418 13.76 5.20 4.66
CA TYR A 418 13.27 5.25 3.28
C TYR A 418 14.45 5.28 2.29
N TRP A 419 15.38 6.22 2.46
CA TRP A 419 16.49 6.38 1.53
C TRP A 419 17.44 5.18 1.50
N VAL A 420 17.72 4.57 2.66
CA VAL A 420 18.59 3.38 2.70
C VAL A 420 17.89 2.16 2.10
N CYS A 421 16.58 1.98 2.35
CA CYS A 421 15.81 0.91 1.74
C CYS A 421 15.72 1.11 0.22
N ASN A 422 15.33 2.30 -0.24
CA ASN A 422 15.21 2.63 -1.65
C ASN A 422 16.55 2.51 -2.40
N TRP A 423 17.66 2.88 -1.75
CA TRP A 423 18.99 2.66 -2.32
C TRP A 423 19.30 1.17 -2.54
N VAL A 424 19.00 0.31 -1.55
CA VAL A 424 19.17 -1.15 -1.69
C VAL A 424 18.25 -1.70 -2.78
N SER A 425 16.98 -1.28 -2.82
CA SER A 425 16.01 -1.69 -3.84
C SER A 425 16.50 -1.37 -5.25
N ASN A 426 17.01 -0.13 -5.46
CA ASN A 426 17.57 0.29 -6.74
C ASN A 426 18.89 -0.38 -7.12
N MET A 427 19.62 -0.96 -6.15
CA MET A 427 20.74 -1.86 -6.44
C MET A 427 20.27 -3.24 -6.91
N VAL A 428 19.14 -3.72 -6.36
CA VAL A 428 18.59 -5.07 -6.62
C VAL A 428 17.82 -5.12 -7.93
N TYR A 429 16.97 -4.13 -8.24
CA TYR A 429 16.10 -4.13 -9.41
C TYR A 429 16.82 -4.47 -10.74
N PRO A 430 17.94 -3.84 -11.13
CA PRO A 430 18.58 -4.10 -12.41
C PRO A 430 19.20 -5.49 -12.52
N ARG A 431 19.37 -6.20 -11.40
CA ARG A 431 19.97 -7.53 -11.33
C ARG A 431 19.19 -8.45 -10.38
N TYR A 432 17.88 -8.38 -10.47
CA TYR A 432 16.93 -8.95 -9.51
C TYR A 432 17.22 -10.41 -9.17
N SER A 433 17.18 -11.32 -10.12
CA SER A 433 17.38 -12.75 -9.86
C SER A 433 18.75 -13.10 -9.26
N MET A 434 19.74 -12.20 -9.38
CA MET A 434 21.08 -12.39 -8.82
C MET A 434 21.21 -11.83 -7.40
N LEU A 435 20.66 -10.63 -7.13
CA LEU A 435 20.87 -9.92 -5.87
C LEU A 435 19.73 -10.16 -4.85
N PHE A 436 18.49 -10.32 -5.33
CA PHE A 436 17.32 -10.49 -4.49
C PHE A 436 17.43 -11.65 -3.46
N PRO A 437 18.01 -12.83 -3.80
CA PRO A 437 18.19 -13.89 -2.80
C PRO A 437 18.95 -13.46 -1.54
N ASN A 438 19.96 -12.58 -1.66
CA ASN A 438 20.68 -12.06 -0.50
C ASN A 438 19.85 -11.07 0.33
N LEU A 439 19.08 -10.21 -0.35
CA LEU A 439 18.14 -9.30 0.33
C LEU A 439 17.09 -10.13 1.08
N LYS A 440 16.48 -11.10 0.39
CA LYS A 440 15.45 -11.98 0.96
C LYS A 440 15.95 -12.70 2.22
N GLU A 441 17.16 -13.24 2.21
CA GLU A 441 17.75 -13.92 3.36
C GLU A 441 17.85 -12.98 4.59
N VAL A 442 18.32 -11.75 4.39
CA VAL A 442 18.44 -10.74 5.45
C VAL A 442 17.05 -10.32 5.96
N ARG A 443 16.14 -10.04 5.05
CA ARG A 443 14.75 -9.66 5.33
C ARG A 443 14.04 -10.73 6.17
N ASP A 444 13.97 -11.94 5.64
CA ASP A 444 13.26 -13.06 6.26
C ASP A 444 13.88 -13.45 7.63
N SER A 445 15.20 -13.27 7.79
CA SER A 445 15.89 -13.51 9.07
C SER A 445 15.48 -12.48 10.13
N LEU A 446 15.36 -11.21 9.76
CA LEU A 446 14.92 -10.15 10.69
C LEU A 446 13.45 -10.36 11.11
N GLU A 447 12.55 -10.55 10.15
CA GLU A 447 11.12 -10.74 10.43
C GLU A 447 10.88 -11.98 11.29
N ARG A 448 11.54 -13.10 10.98
CA ARG A 448 11.49 -14.29 11.84
C ARG A 448 11.89 -13.98 13.26
N SER A 449 12.98 -13.21 13.46
CA SER A 449 13.41 -12.83 14.80
C SER A 449 12.39 -11.97 15.54
N TYR A 450 11.64 -11.14 14.85
CA TYR A 450 10.59 -10.33 15.45
C TYR A 450 9.42 -11.20 15.91
N PHE A 451 8.96 -12.13 15.07
CA PHE A 451 7.88 -13.09 15.44
C PHE A 451 8.29 -14.00 16.59
N GLU A 452 9.52 -14.51 16.62
CA GLU A 452 10.03 -15.36 17.71
C GLU A 452 10.11 -14.61 19.03
N LEU A 453 10.42 -13.31 19.00
CA LEU A 453 10.54 -12.47 20.19
C LEU A 453 9.19 -11.90 20.67
N GLN A 454 8.21 -11.73 19.80
CA GLN A 454 6.94 -11.08 20.12
C GLN A 454 6.25 -11.64 21.37
N PRO A 455 6.11 -12.97 21.58
CA PRO A 455 5.46 -13.50 22.78
C PRO A 455 6.18 -13.12 24.08
N GLN A 456 7.51 -13.08 24.06
CA GLN A 456 8.32 -12.72 25.23
C GLN A 456 8.21 -11.21 25.52
N VAL A 457 8.26 -10.38 24.48
CA VAL A 457 8.11 -8.94 24.59
C VAL A 457 6.73 -8.59 25.17
N GLU A 458 5.69 -9.20 24.67
CA GLU A 458 4.31 -8.95 25.13
C GLU A 458 4.03 -9.51 26.53
N ALA A 459 4.60 -10.66 26.88
CA ALA A 459 4.54 -11.16 28.25
C ALA A 459 5.23 -10.20 29.24
N LYS A 460 6.37 -9.65 28.86
CA LYS A 460 7.06 -8.62 29.68
C LYS A 460 6.26 -7.33 29.75
N ALA A 461 5.69 -6.88 28.63
CA ALA A 461 4.81 -5.73 28.60
C ALA A 461 3.59 -5.90 29.50
N ALA A 462 2.97 -7.08 29.50
CA ALA A 462 1.82 -7.40 30.36
C ALA A 462 2.19 -7.37 31.86
N GLN A 463 3.37 -7.90 32.25
CA GLN A 463 3.88 -7.78 33.63
C GLN A 463 4.09 -6.31 34.04
N LEU A 464 4.66 -5.49 33.14
CA LEU A 464 4.85 -4.06 33.39
C LEU A 464 3.52 -3.31 33.45
N TYR A 465 2.55 -3.68 32.62
CA TYR A 465 1.20 -3.12 32.58
C TYR A 465 0.47 -3.32 33.92
N ALA A 466 0.60 -4.50 34.51
CA ALA A 466 0.03 -4.79 35.83
C ALA A 466 0.57 -3.89 36.96
N VAL A 467 1.78 -3.32 36.76
CA VAL A 467 2.36 -2.34 37.69
C VAL A 467 1.93 -0.91 37.31
N SER A 468 1.99 -0.58 36.02
CA SER A 468 1.60 0.72 35.47
C SER A 468 1.52 0.64 33.94
N PRO A 469 0.41 1.09 33.30
CA PRO A 469 0.31 1.20 31.85
C PRO A 469 1.46 1.99 31.22
N ALA A 470 1.90 3.08 31.84
CA ALA A 470 3.02 3.90 31.37
C ALA A 470 4.36 3.14 31.31
N LYS A 471 4.59 2.18 32.20
CA LYS A 471 5.81 1.33 32.13
C LYS A 471 5.78 0.38 30.96
N ALA A 472 4.62 -0.22 30.67
CA ALA A 472 4.44 -1.06 29.50
C ALA A 472 4.62 -0.23 28.20
N GLN A 473 3.98 0.92 28.12
CA GLN A 473 4.10 1.85 27.00
C GLN A 473 5.57 2.24 26.74
N LYS A 474 6.28 2.65 27.78
CA LYS A 474 7.71 2.99 27.64
C LYS A 474 8.53 1.81 27.13
N TYR A 475 8.32 0.62 27.67
CA TYR A 475 9.05 -0.58 27.25
C TYR A 475 8.78 -0.93 25.78
N LEU A 476 7.53 -0.88 25.33
CA LEU A 476 7.15 -1.16 23.95
C LEU A 476 7.63 -0.06 22.99
N ASN A 477 7.64 1.20 23.44
CA ASN A 477 8.21 2.28 22.66
C ASN A 477 9.72 2.11 22.46
N ASP A 478 10.46 1.77 23.53
CA ASP A 478 11.90 1.51 23.46
C ASP A 478 12.20 0.31 22.53
N TYR A 479 11.38 -0.74 22.58
CA TYR A 479 11.47 -1.90 21.68
C TYR A 479 11.22 -1.50 20.22
N THR A 480 10.18 -0.74 19.92
CA THR A 480 9.89 -0.19 18.58
C THR A 480 11.10 0.56 18.02
N ILE A 481 11.69 1.46 18.81
CA ILE A 481 12.87 2.24 18.41
C ILE A 481 14.07 1.33 18.14
N GLU A 482 14.33 0.36 19.04
CA GLU A 482 15.44 -0.59 18.89
C GLU A 482 15.32 -1.40 17.59
N LYS A 483 14.12 -1.93 17.27
CA LYS A 483 13.94 -2.78 16.09
C LYS A 483 14.04 -1.99 14.79
N ALA A 484 13.52 -0.78 14.73
CA ALA A 484 13.70 0.11 13.58
C ALA A 484 15.18 0.46 13.34
N GLN A 485 15.93 0.76 14.38
CA GLN A 485 17.37 1.03 14.29
C GLN A 485 18.16 -0.22 13.88
N GLN A 486 17.80 -1.39 14.39
CA GLN A 486 18.39 -2.67 14.00
C GLN A 486 18.18 -2.95 12.51
N MET A 487 16.96 -2.74 12.00
CA MET A 487 16.63 -2.88 10.58
C MET A 487 17.51 -1.94 9.74
N LEU A 488 17.57 -0.65 10.06
CA LEU A 488 18.39 0.32 9.31
C LEU A 488 19.86 -0.10 9.28
N ALA A 489 20.43 -0.54 10.42
CA ALA A 489 21.81 -0.99 10.49
C ALA A 489 22.06 -2.22 9.60
N ARG A 490 21.12 -3.17 9.57
CA ARG A 490 21.19 -4.35 8.71
C ARG A 490 21.08 -4.00 7.23
N TRP A 491 20.23 -3.04 6.85
CA TRP A 491 20.12 -2.57 5.45
C TRP A 491 21.37 -1.85 4.97
N ARG A 492 21.98 -1.00 5.80
CA ARG A 492 23.29 -0.40 5.50
C ARG A 492 24.37 -1.46 5.29
N GLN A 493 24.42 -2.49 6.14
CA GLN A 493 25.34 -3.60 5.99
C GLN A 493 25.04 -4.39 4.70
N LEU A 494 23.77 -4.64 4.38
CA LEU A 494 23.36 -5.31 3.15
C LEU A 494 23.82 -4.53 1.92
N ALA A 495 23.61 -3.21 1.87
CA ALA A 495 24.03 -2.37 0.76
C ALA A 495 25.55 -2.50 0.50
N THR A 496 26.37 -2.41 1.57
CA THR A 496 27.81 -2.57 1.43
C THR A 496 28.23 -4.00 1.05
N CYS A 497 27.50 -5.01 1.52
CA CYS A 497 27.73 -6.40 1.12
C CYS A 497 27.42 -6.61 -0.37
N LEU A 498 26.27 -6.12 -0.85
CA LEU A 498 25.84 -6.26 -2.23
C LEU A 498 26.83 -5.59 -3.19
N ILE A 499 27.27 -4.38 -2.93
CA ILE A 499 28.24 -3.70 -3.80
C ILE A 499 29.59 -4.44 -3.84
N VAL A 500 30.07 -4.96 -2.70
CA VAL A 500 31.32 -5.73 -2.66
C VAL A 500 31.16 -7.06 -3.40
N LYS A 501 30.06 -7.80 -3.17
CA LYS A 501 29.82 -9.13 -3.74
C LYS A 501 29.68 -9.11 -5.25
N TYR A 502 29.01 -8.08 -5.78
CA TYR A 502 28.49 -8.06 -7.14
C TYR A 502 29.03 -6.95 -8.05
N ASN A 503 30.08 -6.19 -7.60
CA ASN A 503 30.65 -5.16 -8.48
C ASN A 503 31.17 -5.74 -9.81
N ASP A 504 31.16 -4.92 -10.85
CA ASP A 504 31.72 -5.24 -12.19
C ASP A 504 31.08 -6.48 -12.83
N MET A 505 29.80 -6.76 -12.56
CA MET A 505 29.07 -7.92 -13.08
C MET A 505 29.68 -9.28 -12.70
N THR A 506 30.49 -9.33 -11.67
CA THR A 506 31.10 -10.55 -11.13
C THR A 506 30.39 -11.02 -9.87
N VAL A 507 30.73 -12.21 -9.37
CA VAL A 507 30.29 -12.70 -8.05
C VAL A 507 31.50 -13.16 -7.27
N LYS A 508 31.72 -12.48 -6.12
CA LYS A 508 32.76 -12.92 -5.15
C LYS A 508 32.25 -14.09 -4.34
N PRO A 509 33.05 -15.17 -4.19
CA PRO A 509 32.62 -16.33 -3.42
C PRO A 509 32.55 -16.02 -1.92
N GLU A 510 31.54 -16.60 -1.27
CA GLU A 510 31.35 -16.57 0.17
C GLU A 510 31.33 -17.97 0.77
N LYS A 511 31.81 -18.10 2.00
CA LYS A 511 31.70 -19.30 2.82
C LYS A 511 31.40 -18.88 4.27
N ASN A 512 30.30 -19.42 4.83
CA ASN A 512 29.85 -19.09 6.18
C ASN A 512 29.69 -17.57 6.44
N GLY A 513 29.09 -16.85 5.48
CA GLY A 513 28.82 -15.40 5.57
C GLY A 513 30.07 -14.51 5.46
N LYS A 514 31.21 -15.03 5.02
CA LYS A 514 32.45 -14.27 4.83
C LYS A 514 32.98 -14.46 3.41
N PHE A 515 33.51 -13.39 2.82
CA PHE A 515 34.18 -13.48 1.54
C PHE A 515 35.43 -14.36 1.62
N VAL A 516 35.54 -15.28 0.65
CA VAL A 516 36.68 -16.20 0.59
C VAL A 516 37.95 -15.45 0.19
N ARG A 517 39.04 -15.72 0.94
CA ARG A 517 40.36 -15.17 0.68
C ARG A 517 41.33 -16.29 0.31
N THR A 518 42.36 -15.94 -0.48
CA THR A 518 43.52 -16.82 -0.70
C THR A 518 44.35 -16.93 0.60
N PRO A 519 45.28 -17.89 0.66
CA PRO A 519 46.24 -17.95 1.81
C PRO A 519 47.01 -16.65 2.04
N GLU A 520 47.27 -15.88 0.98
CA GLU A 520 47.99 -14.60 1.03
C GLU A 520 47.06 -13.44 1.49
N GLY A 521 45.77 -13.70 1.78
CA GLY A 521 44.81 -12.73 2.30
C GLY A 521 44.08 -11.87 1.28
N ILE A 522 44.35 -12.03 -0.01
CA ILE A 522 43.60 -11.34 -1.09
C ILE A 522 42.29 -12.07 -1.41
N GLY A 523 41.34 -11.40 -2.08
CA GLY A 523 40.07 -12.01 -2.49
C GLY A 523 40.29 -13.19 -3.43
N ALA A 524 39.55 -14.28 -3.22
CA ALA A 524 39.57 -15.43 -4.11
C ALA A 524 39.02 -15.07 -5.49
N ARG A 525 39.34 -15.93 -6.51
CA ARG A 525 38.90 -15.72 -7.88
C ARG A 525 37.39 -15.61 -7.99
N VAL A 526 36.92 -14.54 -8.65
CA VAL A 526 35.50 -14.26 -8.87
C VAL A 526 34.91 -15.18 -9.96
N SER A 527 33.61 -15.47 -9.85
CA SER A 527 32.84 -16.04 -10.94
C SER A 527 32.29 -14.95 -11.86
N ARG A 528 32.01 -15.33 -13.11
CA ARG A 528 31.46 -14.46 -14.16
C ARG A 528 30.23 -15.17 -14.75
N PRO A 529 29.00 -14.89 -14.25
CA PRO A 529 27.83 -15.68 -14.59
C PRO A 529 27.39 -15.55 -16.06
N GLY A 530 27.76 -14.45 -16.74
CA GLY A 530 27.28 -14.18 -18.09
C GLY A 530 25.80 -13.97 -18.19
N PHE A 531 25.21 -14.23 -19.36
CA PHE A 531 23.77 -14.19 -19.54
C PHE A 531 23.08 -15.42 -18.98
N PRO A 532 21.94 -15.28 -18.27
CA PRO A 532 21.07 -16.41 -17.98
C PRO A 532 20.62 -17.12 -19.29
N THR A 533 20.52 -18.44 -19.23
CA THR A 533 20.19 -19.26 -20.43
C THR A 533 18.93 -18.81 -21.17
N PRO A 534 17.81 -18.46 -20.51
CA PRO A 534 16.61 -17.99 -21.22
C PRO A 534 16.88 -16.72 -22.05
N PHE A 535 17.63 -15.77 -21.47
CA PHE A 535 18.00 -14.55 -22.18
C PHE A 535 18.97 -14.80 -23.33
N ALA A 536 19.98 -15.66 -23.15
CA ALA A 536 20.91 -16.05 -24.21
C ALA A 536 20.18 -16.67 -25.41
N LYS A 537 19.20 -17.55 -25.17
CA LYS A 537 18.34 -18.10 -26.22
C LYS A 537 17.56 -17.01 -26.97
N GLN A 538 17.04 -16.02 -26.25
CA GLN A 538 16.30 -14.90 -26.85
C GLN A 538 17.25 -14.02 -27.71
N LEU A 539 18.45 -13.74 -27.23
CA LEU A 539 19.44 -12.96 -27.92
C LEU A 539 19.78 -13.64 -29.27
N VAL A 540 20.08 -14.95 -29.25
CA VAL A 540 20.37 -15.72 -30.48
C VAL A 540 19.17 -15.73 -31.43
N LYS A 541 17.93 -15.89 -30.91
CA LYS A 541 16.72 -15.82 -31.72
C LYS A 541 16.56 -14.49 -32.46
N GLN A 542 16.96 -13.37 -31.84
CA GLN A 542 16.85 -12.04 -32.43
C GLN A 542 18.00 -11.70 -33.38
N THR A 543 19.19 -12.24 -33.15
CA THR A 543 20.42 -11.85 -33.88
C THR A 543 20.94 -12.89 -34.84
N GLY A 544 20.37 -14.11 -34.86
CA GLY A 544 20.88 -15.23 -35.64
C GLY A 544 22.34 -15.54 -35.28
N ASP A 545 23.14 -15.85 -36.26
CA ASP A 545 24.55 -16.22 -36.08
C ASP A 545 25.52 -15.06 -35.92
N LYS A 546 24.97 -13.82 -35.69
CA LYS A 546 25.83 -12.62 -35.55
C LYS A 546 26.91 -12.78 -34.47
N TYR A 547 26.63 -13.55 -33.42
CA TYR A 547 27.51 -13.78 -32.28
C TYR A 547 27.97 -15.24 -32.17
N ALA A 548 27.81 -16.03 -33.24
CA ALA A 548 28.37 -17.39 -33.28
C ALA A 548 29.90 -17.33 -33.27
N CYS A 549 30.53 -18.19 -32.47
CA CYS A 549 31.98 -18.35 -32.53
C CYS A 549 32.37 -19.08 -33.84
N PRO A 550 33.48 -18.72 -34.47
CA PRO A 550 34.03 -19.54 -35.54
C PRO A 550 34.39 -20.94 -35.01
N GLU A 551 34.18 -21.97 -35.83
CA GLU A 551 34.56 -23.36 -35.52
C GLU A 551 36.06 -23.54 -35.37
#